data_ac9ec837abb31d41598a1921f7ff8928
#
_entry.id   ac9ec837abb31d41598a1921f7ff8928
#
_cell.length_a   1.000
_cell.length_b   1.000
_cell.length_c   1.000
_cell.angle_alpha   90.00
_cell.angle_beta   90.00
_cell.angle_gamma   90.00
#
_symmetry.space_group_name_H-M   'P 1'
#
loop_
_entity.id
_entity.type
_entity.pdbx_description
1 polymer ?
#
loop_
_entity_poly.entity_id
_entity_poly.type
_entity_poly.pdbx_seq_one_letter_code
_entity_poly.pdbx_strand_id
1 'polypeptide(L)'
;MAASQKVLVVSLNDKPEYQRILEGQPQTHGMRSGRVYLKPGEACGQHSTKNHEELLVFLAGRGQLQIADLDRFEVGAGKVVYIPPETLHDVHNTGSEPLRYVYCVAPAAGDAKG
;
A
#
# COMPACT_ATOMS: atom_id res chain seq x y z
N MET A 1 25.07 -9.60 12.43
CA MET A 1 24.41 -9.45 12.65
C MET A 1 23.58 -8.53 12.36
N ALA A 2 22.71 -8.71 12.14
CA ALA A 2 21.78 -7.86 11.56
C ALA A 2 21.27 -6.82 12.49
N ALA A 3 21.97 -6.70 13.52
CA ALA A 3 21.54 -5.76 14.54
C ALA A 3 21.57 -4.32 14.09
N SER A 4 21.90 -4.09 12.82
CA SER A 4 21.96 -2.73 12.32
C SER A 4 20.59 -2.07 12.12
N GLN A 5 19.52 -2.82 12.25
CA GLN A 5 18.20 -2.26 12.07
C GLN A 5 17.80 -1.40 13.25
N LYS A 6 17.14 -0.29 12.96
CA LYS A 6 16.84 0.74 13.94
C LYS A 6 15.38 1.13 13.88
N VAL A 7 14.91 1.75 14.96
CA VAL A 7 13.62 2.42 14.91
C VAL A 7 13.73 3.61 13.95
N LEU A 8 12.75 3.74 13.08
CA LEU A 8 12.70 4.82 12.10
C LEU A 8 11.45 5.63 12.31
N VAL A 9 11.59 6.95 12.26
CA VAL A 9 10.46 7.85 12.29
C VAL A 9 10.50 8.65 11.00
N VAL A 10 9.47 8.52 10.19
CA VAL A 10 9.42 9.16 8.87
C VAL A 10 8.26 10.16 8.87
N SER A 11 8.55 11.39 8.55
CA SER A 11 7.51 12.41 8.41
C SER A 11 6.96 12.36 6.99
N LEU A 12 5.65 12.29 6.87
CA LEU A 12 5.03 12.38 5.55
C LEU A 12 4.99 13.84 5.15
N ASN A 13 5.50 14.12 3.94
CA ASN A 13 5.38 15.46 3.38
C ASN A 13 4.00 15.62 2.74
N ASP A 14 3.68 16.83 2.29
CA ASP A 14 2.41 17.09 1.62
C ASP A 14 2.59 17.37 0.14
N LYS A 15 3.69 16.90 -0.44
CA LYS A 15 3.94 17.08 -1.86
C LYS A 15 3.01 16.21 -2.69
N PRO A 16 2.61 16.66 -3.87
CA PRO A 16 1.70 15.91 -4.75
C PRO A 16 2.45 14.83 -5.52
N GLU A 17 3.06 13.90 -4.82
CA GLU A 17 3.91 12.89 -5.42
C GLU A 17 4.03 11.69 -4.49
N TYR A 18 4.51 10.59 -5.04
CA TYR A 18 4.84 9.40 -4.26
C TYR A 18 5.97 9.71 -3.28
N GLN A 19 5.86 9.17 -2.08
CA GLN A 19 6.93 9.26 -1.08
C GLN A 19 7.27 7.88 -0.55
N ARG A 20 8.53 7.46 -0.71
CA ARG A 20 9.01 6.21 -0.12
C ARG A 20 9.07 6.36 1.40
N ILE A 21 8.63 5.33 2.12
CA ILE A 21 8.69 5.32 3.58
C ILE A 21 9.70 4.28 4.07
N LEU A 22 9.52 3.02 3.69
CA LEU A 22 10.42 1.93 4.09
C LEU A 22 10.92 1.21 2.84
N GLU A 23 12.18 0.79 2.86
CA GLU A 23 12.84 0.32 1.65
C GLU A 23 12.98 -1.18 1.54
N GLY A 24 12.58 -1.93 2.57
CA GLY A 24 12.83 -3.36 2.58
C GLY A 24 14.21 -3.67 3.12
N GLN A 25 14.67 -4.88 2.85
CA GLN A 25 16.00 -5.27 3.35
C GLN A 25 17.09 -4.45 2.69
N PRO A 26 18.14 -4.12 3.42
CA PRO A 26 18.44 -4.47 4.81
C PRO A 26 17.88 -3.48 5.83
N GLN A 27 17.22 -2.42 5.41
CA GLN A 27 16.68 -1.42 6.33
C GLN A 27 15.64 -2.03 7.26
N THR A 28 14.85 -2.95 6.75
CA THR A 28 13.84 -3.69 7.50
C THR A 28 14.03 -5.18 7.25
N HIS A 29 13.20 -6.01 7.85
CA HIS A 29 13.19 -7.45 7.57
C HIS A 29 12.36 -7.80 6.33
N GLY A 30 12.15 -6.83 5.45
CA GLY A 30 11.43 -7.04 4.21
C GLY A 30 10.21 -6.16 4.06
N MET A 31 9.82 -5.48 5.12
CA MET A 31 8.68 -4.57 5.04
C MET A 31 9.02 -3.36 4.17
N ARG A 32 8.18 -3.08 3.19
CA ARG A 32 8.31 -1.91 2.32
C ARG A 32 7.04 -1.09 2.43
N SER A 33 7.18 0.22 2.32
CA SER A 33 6.05 1.11 2.49
C SER A 33 6.28 2.39 1.71
N GLY A 34 5.19 3.02 1.32
CA GLY A 34 5.22 4.31 0.66
C GLY A 34 3.87 5.00 0.76
N ARG A 35 3.87 6.30 0.52
CA ARG A 35 2.64 7.06 0.41
C ARG A 35 2.37 7.33 -1.06
N VAL A 36 1.27 6.78 -1.55
CA VAL A 36 0.81 6.95 -2.92
C VAL A 36 -0.01 8.22 -3.04
N TYR A 37 0.13 8.90 -4.16
CA TYR A 37 -0.63 10.09 -4.49
C TYR A 37 -1.23 9.88 -5.87
N LEU A 38 -2.55 9.87 -5.97
CA LEU A 38 -3.25 9.73 -7.24
C LEU A 38 -4.12 10.96 -7.47
N LYS A 39 -3.95 11.57 -8.64
CA LYS A 39 -4.84 12.65 -9.07
C LYS A 39 -6.20 12.06 -9.44
N PRO A 40 -7.27 12.89 -9.47
CA PRO A 40 -8.56 12.39 -9.93
C PRO A 40 -8.43 11.70 -11.27
N GLY A 41 -9.03 10.52 -11.38
CA GLY A 41 -9.00 9.72 -12.60
C GLY A 41 -7.80 8.81 -12.75
N GLU A 42 -6.79 8.95 -11.89
CA GLU A 42 -5.61 8.07 -11.97
C GLU A 42 -5.83 6.78 -11.23
N ALA A 43 -5.10 5.76 -11.66
CA ALA A 43 -5.05 4.46 -11.01
C ALA A 43 -3.61 4.08 -10.75
N CYS A 44 -3.37 3.25 -9.73
CA CYS A 44 -2.01 2.84 -9.44
C CYS A 44 -1.52 1.74 -10.38
N GLY A 45 -2.44 1.00 -11.00
CA GLY A 45 -2.10 -0.10 -11.90
C GLY A 45 -2.36 -1.45 -11.25
N GLN A 46 -2.94 -2.37 -12.04
CA GLN A 46 -3.26 -3.69 -11.52
C GLN A 46 -1.99 -4.50 -11.30
N HIS A 47 -1.87 -5.11 -10.12
CA HIS A 47 -0.73 -5.95 -9.81
C HIS A 47 -1.11 -6.94 -8.71
N SER A 48 -0.28 -7.97 -8.53
CA SER A 48 -0.52 -9.00 -7.53
C SER A 48 0.35 -8.78 -6.31
N THR A 49 -0.18 -9.10 -5.14
CA THR A 49 0.63 -9.12 -3.91
C THR A 49 1.65 -10.26 -3.93
N LYS A 50 1.41 -11.28 -4.74
CA LYS A 50 2.29 -12.46 -4.84
C LYS A 50 2.53 -13.07 -3.46
N ASN A 51 3.77 -13.21 -3.03
CA ASN A 51 4.06 -13.82 -1.73
C ASN A 51 4.17 -12.79 -0.61
N HIS A 52 3.45 -11.70 -0.73
CA HIS A 52 3.39 -10.66 0.29
C HIS A 52 1.96 -10.45 0.75
N GLU A 53 1.80 -9.92 1.93
CA GLU A 53 0.52 -9.38 2.35
C GLU A 53 0.64 -7.87 2.42
N GLU A 54 -0.47 -7.17 2.31
CA GLU A 54 -0.46 -5.72 2.17
C GLU A 54 -1.51 -5.07 3.03
N LEU A 55 -1.15 -3.95 3.63
CA LEU A 55 -2.06 -3.09 4.38
C LEU A 55 -2.12 -1.74 3.68
N LEU A 56 -3.32 -1.23 3.46
CA LEU A 56 -3.52 0.12 2.94
C LEU A 56 -4.19 0.97 3.99
N VAL A 57 -3.67 2.18 4.20
CA VAL A 57 -4.26 3.15 5.13
C VAL A 57 -4.57 4.40 4.34
N PHE A 58 -5.84 4.72 4.18
CA PHE A 58 -6.27 5.85 3.37
C PHE A 58 -6.35 7.11 4.21
N LEU A 59 -5.63 8.15 3.75
CA LEU A 59 -5.45 9.39 4.50
C LEU A 59 -6.33 10.52 4.00
N ALA A 60 -6.58 10.58 2.68
CA ALA A 60 -7.32 11.69 2.08
C ALA A 60 -7.96 11.23 0.78
N GLY A 61 -9.07 11.84 0.43
CA GLY A 61 -9.74 11.55 -0.81
C GLY A 61 -10.62 10.32 -0.72
N ARG A 62 -11.11 9.87 -1.89
CA ARG A 62 -11.90 8.65 -1.98
C ARG A 62 -11.66 7.98 -3.32
N GLY A 63 -11.88 6.68 -3.35
CA GLY A 63 -11.66 5.93 -4.57
C GLY A 63 -12.26 4.55 -4.46
N GLN A 64 -11.81 3.68 -5.34
CA GLN A 64 -12.25 2.28 -5.35
C GLN A 64 -11.05 1.36 -5.39
N LEU A 65 -11.13 0.30 -4.61
CA LEU A 65 -10.21 -0.82 -4.68
C LEU A 65 -10.88 -1.90 -5.50
N GLN A 66 -10.21 -2.32 -6.57
CA GLN A 66 -10.72 -3.37 -7.45
C GLN A 66 -9.90 -4.63 -7.21
N ILE A 67 -10.60 -5.75 -6.96
CA ILE A 67 -9.96 -7.04 -6.75
C ILE A 67 -10.21 -7.88 -7.99
N ALA A 68 -9.19 -8.08 -8.80
CA ALA A 68 -9.26 -8.76 -10.09
C ALA A 68 -10.42 -8.19 -10.90
N ASP A 69 -11.30 -9.04 -11.42
CA ASP A 69 -12.50 -8.60 -12.13
C ASP A 69 -13.75 -8.85 -11.31
N LEU A 70 -13.60 -9.09 -10.01
CA LEU A 70 -14.69 -9.61 -9.21
C LEU A 70 -15.35 -8.56 -8.33
N ASP A 71 -14.58 -7.93 -7.46
CA ASP A 71 -15.14 -7.10 -6.42
C ASP A 71 -14.58 -5.70 -6.47
N ARG A 72 -15.40 -4.75 -6.05
CA ARG A 72 -15.00 -3.36 -5.89
C ARG A 72 -15.42 -2.90 -4.51
N PHE A 73 -14.49 -2.23 -3.85
CA PHE A 73 -14.72 -1.71 -2.51
C PHE A 73 -14.51 -0.20 -2.53
N GLU A 74 -15.43 0.52 -1.90
CA GLU A 74 -15.24 1.95 -1.72
C GLU A 74 -14.20 2.18 -0.65
N VAL A 75 -13.21 3.01 -0.96
CA VAL A 75 -12.14 3.33 -0.03
C VAL A 75 -11.97 4.84 0.03
N GLY A 76 -11.27 5.30 1.05
CA GLY A 76 -11.01 6.71 1.20
C GLY A 76 -10.61 7.03 2.63
N ALA A 77 -10.49 8.31 2.92
CA ALA A 77 -9.99 8.79 4.20
C ALA A 77 -10.62 8.05 5.38
N GLY A 78 -9.77 7.53 6.25
CA GLY A 78 -10.22 6.82 7.44
C GLY A 78 -10.42 5.33 7.26
N LYS A 79 -10.26 4.79 6.04
CA LYS A 79 -10.42 3.36 5.82
C LYS A 79 -9.07 2.66 5.80
N VAL A 80 -9.07 1.42 6.28
CA VAL A 80 -7.90 0.56 6.29
C VAL A 80 -8.28 -0.74 5.60
N VAL A 81 -7.41 -1.23 4.73
CA VAL A 81 -7.68 -2.42 3.92
C VAL A 81 -6.56 -3.42 4.10
N TYR A 82 -6.91 -4.68 4.24
CA TYR A 82 -5.96 -5.79 4.20
C TYR A 82 -6.11 -6.54 2.88
N ILE A 83 -5.00 -6.80 2.21
CA ILE A 83 -4.97 -7.57 0.96
C ILE A 83 -4.09 -8.80 1.19
N PRO A 84 -4.65 -10.00 1.06
CA PRO A 84 -3.87 -11.22 1.28
C PRO A 84 -2.91 -11.50 0.13
N PRO A 85 -2.02 -12.47 0.28
CA PRO A 85 -1.13 -12.87 -0.81
C PRO A 85 -1.91 -13.35 -2.05
N GLU A 86 -1.23 -13.36 -3.19
CA GLU A 86 -1.75 -13.88 -4.45
C GLU A 86 -3.04 -13.20 -4.89
N THR A 87 -3.11 -11.89 -4.70
CA THR A 87 -4.34 -11.14 -4.98
C THR A 87 -4.07 -10.03 -5.97
N LEU A 88 -4.69 -10.11 -7.15
CA LEU A 88 -4.65 -9.03 -8.14
C LEU A 88 -5.54 -7.90 -7.67
N HIS A 89 -5.01 -6.70 -7.65
CA HIS A 89 -5.76 -5.55 -7.17
C HIS A 89 -5.27 -4.26 -7.84
N ASP A 90 -6.12 -3.24 -7.77
CA ASP A 90 -5.83 -1.93 -8.31
C ASP A 90 -6.60 -0.90 -7.49
N VAL A 91 -6.03 0.28 -7.34
CA VAL A 91 -6.68 1.39 -6.64
C VAL A 91 -6.92 2.50 -7.66
N HIS A 92 -8.16 2.96 -7.75
CA HIS A 92 -8.56 4.03 -8.65
C HIS A 92 -9.05 5.23 -7.85
N ASN A 93 -8.60 6.41 -8.24
CA ASN A 93 -9.15 7.63 -7.67
C ASN A 93 -10.42 7.99 -8.45
N THR A 94 -11.57 7.76 -7.83
CA THR A 94 -12.88 8.04 -8.42
C THR A 94 -13.48 9.33 -7.89
N GLY A 95 -12.76 10.04 -7.04
CA GLY A 95 -13.23 11.30 -6.46
C GLY A 95 -12.77 12.50 -7.27
N SER A 96 -13.04 13.68 -6.73
CA SER A 96 -12.66 14.94 -7.34
C SER A 96 -11.43 15.57 -6.71
N GLU A 97 -10.90 14.94 -5.66
CA GLU A 97 -9.73 15.42 -4.94
C GLU A 97 -8.63 14.37 -5.02
N PRO A 98 -7.38 14.74 -4.71
CA PRO A 98 -6.31 13.73 -4.68
C PRO A 98 -6.59 12.63 -3.68
N LEU A 99 -6.24 11.40 -4.06
CA LEU A 99 -6.34 10.24 -3.18
C LEU A 99 -4.95 9.95 -2.66
N ARG A 100 -4.82 9.93 -1.33
CA ARG A 100 -3.54 9.66 -0.68
C ARG A 100 -3.71 8.49 0.25
N TYR A 101 -2.80 7.53 0.13
CA TYR A 101 -2.83 6.38 1.03
C TYR A 101 -1.42 5.83 1.21
N VAL A 102 -1.22 5.22 2.37
CA VAL A 102 0.02 4.53 2.70
C VAL A 102 -0.21 3.05 2.47
N TYR A 103 0.70 2.42 1.73
CA TYR A 103 0.73 0.97 1.65
C TYR A 103 1.88 0.45 2.51
N CYS A 104 1.71 -0.75 3.02
CA CYS A 104 2.75 -1.46 3.72
C CYS A 104 2.68 -2.92 3.27
N VAL A 105 3.76 -3.42 2.69
CA VAL A 105 3.83 -4.81 2.25
C VAL A 105 4.89 -5.53 3.05
N ALA A 106 4.59 -6.76 3.41
CA ALA A 106 5.51 -7.60 4.15
C ALA A 106 5.52 -9.00 3.54
N PRO A 107 6.67 -9.68 3.54
CA PRO A 107 6.70 -11.05 3.07
C PRO A 107 5.74 -11.91 3.88
N ALA A 108 4.90 -12.69 3.19
CA ALA A 108 4.07 -13.67 3.85
C ALA A 108 4.90 -14.92 3.99
N ALA A 109 5.06 -15.42 5.19
CA ALA A 109 5.87 -16.60 5.42
C ALA A 109 5.17 -17.78 4.76
N GLY A 110 5.74 -18.37 3.96
CA GLY A 110 5.15 -19.42 3.24
C GLY A 110 4.67 -20.55 4.11
N ASP A 111 4.70 -20.47 4.34
CA ASP A 111 4.32 -21.17 4.70
C ASP A 111 4.12 -21.77 5.50
N ALA A 112 4.02 -21.37 5.49
CA ALA A 112 3.77 -21.80 6.39
C ALA A 112 3.31 -23.09 6.45
N LYS A 113 3.46 -23.33 6.18
CA LYS A 113 3.07 -24.17 6.27
C LYS A 113 3.06 -24.76 6.94
N GLY A 114 3.14 -24.41 7.02
CA GLY A 114 3.08 -24.66 7.76
C GLY A 114 3.09 -24.84 7.94
#